data_a3170b259bacd0cc8d4289ee76624678
#
_entry.id   a3170b259bacd0cc8d4289ee76624678
#
_cell.length_a   1.000
_cell.length_b   1.000
_cell.length_c   1.000
_cell.angle_alpha   90.00
_cell.angle_beta   90.00
_cell.angle_gamma   90.00
#
_symmetry.space_group_name_H-M   'P 1'
#
loop_
_entity.id
_entity.type
_entity.pdbx_description
1 polymer ?
#
loop_
_entity_poly.entity_id
_entity_poly.type
_entity_poly.pdbx_seq_one_letter_code
_entity_poly.pdbx_strand_id
1 'polypeptide(L)'
;MKVEFPEFGTAVSGFSYQERELPGGIRVEWKCVRSMENEILLLHGGDERHLPFGRAEVDLLGYDYTALGHIHKPDLEMKGKCRYSGSLEPTDPNDIGKHGYVIGTIEHGVVETEFVPAARREYLNLDIRVDQEMTGRRLLEKLR
;
A
#
# COMPACT_ATOMS: atom_id res chain seq x y z
N MET A 1 10.83 4.60 15.82
CA MET A 1 11.50 3.38 16.33
C MET A 1 12.28 2.77 15.18
N LYS A 2 13.52 2.29 15.47
CA LYS A 2 14.35 1.55 14.50
C LYS A 2 14.75 0.21 15.11
N VAL A 3 14.67 -0.84 14.30
CA VAL A 3 15.08 -2.20 14.68
C VAL A 3 16.10 -2.68 13.66
N GLU A 4 17.20 -3.25 14.14
CA GLU A 4 18.28 -3.76 13.32
C GLU A 4 18.28 -5.28 13.29
N PHE A 5 18.55 -5.83 12.12
CA PHE A 5 18.67 -7.25 11.83
C PHE A 5 20.06 -7.48 11.21
N PRO A 6 21.13 -7.54 12.04
CA PRO A 6 22.51 -7.61 11.56
C PRO A 6 22.78 -8.85 10.67
N GLU A 7 22.11 -9.97 10.95
CA GLU A 7 22.22 -11.22 10.18
C GLU A 7 21.73 -11.07 8.72
N PHE A 8 20.89 -10.03 8.46
CA PHE A 8 20.39 -9.71 7.12
C PHE A 8 20.96 -8.40 6.58
N GLY A 9 21.89 -7.73 7.29
CA GLY A 9 22.41 -6.43 6.92
C GLY A 9 21.31 -5.35 6.79
N THR A 10 20.21 -5.49 7.52
CA THR A 10 18.98 -4.72 7.29
C THR A 10 18.51 -4.02 8.56
N ALA A 11 18.08 -2.76 8.42
CA ALA A 11 17.37 -2.03 9.47
C ALA A 11 15.98 -1.63 9.00
N VAL A 12 15.02 -1.70 9.92
CA VAL A 12 13.62 -1.31 9.67
C VAL A 12 13.24 -0.17 10.62
N SER A 13 12.88 0.96 10.05
CA SER A 13 12.37 2.13 10.78
C SER A 13 10.86 2.23 10.63
N GLY A 14 10.17 2.66 11.68
CA GLY A 14 8.73 2.86 11.62
C GLY A 14 8.29 4.02 12.50
N PHE A 15 7.25 4.72 12.04
CA PHE A 15 6.62 5.83 12.75
C PHE A 15 5.16 5.51 12.95
N SER A 16 4.72 5.42 14.22
CA SER A 16 3.35 5.13 14.60
C SER A 16 2.61 6.41 14.93
N TYR A 17 1.31 6.43 14.68
CA TYR A 17 0.42 7.46 15.17
C TYR A 17 0.34 7.42 16.70
N GLN A 18 0.42 8.58 17.32
CA GLN A 18 0.11 8.78 18.73
C GLN A 18 -1.26 9.42 18.92
N GLU A 19 -1.82 9.96 17.84
CA GLU A 19 -3.12 10.62 17.80
C GLU A 19 -3.99 9.97 16.71
N ARG A 20 -5.30 10.23 16.77
CA ARG A 20 -6.26 9.67 15.81
C ARG A 20 -6.06 10.19 14.38
N GLU A 21 -5.62 11.43 14.26
CA GLU A 21 -5.35 12.10 12.99
C GLU A 21 -3.94 12.70 13.03
N LEU A 22 -3.22 12.64 11.92
CA LEU A 22 -1.88 13.23 11.78
C LEU A 22 -1.82 14.08 10.49
N PRO A 23 -2.36 15.30 10.51
CA PRO A 23 -2.44 16.14 9.30
C PRO A 23 -1.10 16.81 8.92
N GLY A 24 -0.06 16.64 9.74
CA GLY A 24 1.18 17.40 9.65
C GLY A 24 2.18 16.98 8.56
N GLY A 25 1.88 15.98 7.74
CA GLY A 25 2.79 15.52 6.68
C GLY A 25 4.10 14.88 7.18
N ILE A 26 5.00 14.60 6.23
CA ILE A 26 6.33 14.02 6.51
C ILE A 26 7.21 15.01 7.25
N ARG A 27 7.95 14.53 8.24
CA ARG A 27 8.84 15.32 9.07
C ARG A 27 10.31 15.10 8.68
N VAL A 28 11.10 16.18 8.72
CA VAL A 28 12.53 16.15 8.35
C VAL A 28 13.34 15.21 9.25
N GLU A 29 12.98 15.09 10.52
CA GLU A 29 13.62 14.17 11.48
C GLU A 29 13.41 12.69 11.16
N TRP A 30 12.55 12.35 10.19
CA TRP A 30 12.34 11.00 9.72
C TRP A 30 13.30 10.58 8.61
N LYS A 31 14.22 11.45 8.22
CA LYS A 31 15.27 11.08 7.27
C LYS A 31 16.06 9.86 7.74
N CYS A 32 16.39 9.02 6.77
CA CYS A 32 17.19 7.84 7.03
C CYS A 32 18.55 8.23 7.64
N VAL A 33 18.81 7.68 8.81
CA VAL A 33 20.17 7.64 9.38
C VAL A 33 20.64 6.21 9.18
N ARG A 34 21.43 6.01 8.14
CA ARG A 34 21.90 4.67 7.74
C ARG A 34 22.74 4.03 8.81
N SER A 35 22.41 2.81 9.21
CA SER A 35 23.17 1.98 10.15
C SER A 35 23.44 0.59 9.59
N MET A 36 22.69 0.16 8.59
CA MET A 36 22.82 -1.11 7.91
C MET A 36 22.93 -0.90 6.39
N GLU A 37 23.26 -1.97 5.69
CA GLU A 37 23.38 -1.98 4.24
C GLU A 37 22.02 -1.66 3.57
N ASN A 38 20.95 -2.24 4.11
CA ASN A 38 19.59 -2.04 3.63
C ASN A 38 18.75 -1.32 4.70
N GLU A 39 18.09 -0.24 4.31
CA GLU A 39 17.26 0.57 5.19
C GLU A 39 15.81 0.59 4.69
N ILE A 40 14.90 0.06 5.48
CA ILE A 40 13.49 -0.04 5.17
C ILE A 40 12.68 0.90 6.07
N LEU A 41 11.69 1.58 5.50
CA LEU A 41 10.75 2.42 6.23
C LEU A 41 9.35 1.81 6.20
N LEU A 42 8.68 1.82 7.35
CA LEU A 42 7.26 1.50 7.48
C LEU A 42 6.49 2.79 7.79
N LEU A 43 5.55 3.16 6.94
CA LEU A 43 4.65 4.28 7.14
C LEU A 43 3.19 3.86 6.97
N HIS A 44 2.31 4.52 7.73
CA HIS A 44 0.87 4.34 7.59
C HIS A 44 0.24 5.71 7.34
N GLY A 45 -0.38 5.93 6.17
CA GLY A 45 -0.94 7.22 5.81
C GLY A 45 -1.05 7.43 4.31
N GLY A 46 -1.17 8.69 3.89
CA GLY A 46 -1.24 9.10 2.49
C GLY A 46 -2.56 9.74 2.08
N ASP A 47 -3.44 10.08 3.03
CA ASP A 47 -4.59 10.93 2.80
C ASP A 47 -4.51 12.24 3.62
N GLU A 48 -5.44 13.17 3.41
CA GLU A 48 -5.41 14.49 4.02
C GLU A 48 -5.44 14.50 5.56
N ARG A 49 -5.99 13.47 6.20
CA ARG A 49 -6.11 13.34 7.65
C ARG A 49 -5.04 12.47 8.28
N HIS A 50 -4.51 11.55 7.49
CA HIS A 50 -3.63 10.50 7.96
C HIS A 50 -2.28 10.60 7.24
N LEU A 51 -1.41 11.48 7.76
CA LEU A 51 -0.07 11.72 7.26
C LEU A 51 -0.07 12.00 5.73
N PRO A 52 -0.52 13.18 5.30
CA PRO A 52 -0.50 13.54 3.88
C PRO A 52 0.92 13.61 3.35
N PHE A 53 1.19 12.94 2.24
CA PHE A 53 2.46 12.99 1.54
C PHE A 53 2.34 12.64 0.07
N GLY A 54 3.26 13.21 -0.71
CA GLY A 54 3.55 12.73 -2.05
C GLY A 54 4.69 11.71 -2.06
N ARG A 55 4.73 10.83 -3.05
CA ARG A 55 5.80 9.82 -3.18
C ARG A 55 7.19 10.44 -3.24
N ALA A 56 7.34 11.56 -3.94
CA ALA A 56 8.61 12.28 -4.01
C ALA A 56 9.11 12.72 -2.63
N GLU A 57 8.22 13.06 -1.70
CA GLU A 57 8.60 13.43 -0.33
C GLU A 57 9.10 12.22 0.45
N VAL A 58 8.47 11.04 0.25
CA VAL A 58 8.92 9.78 0.83
C VAL A 58 10.30 9.38 0.30
N ASP A 59 10.53 9.51 -1.00
CA ASP A 59 11.82 9.21 -1.64
C ASP A 59 12.96 10.08 -1.10
N LEU A 60 12.66 11.34 -0.75
CA LEU A 60 13.63 12.29 -0.15
C LEU A 60 14.05 11.91 1.28
N LEU A 61 13.34 10.98 1.93
CA LEU A 61 13.76 10.45 3.23
C LEU A 61 15.00 9.56 3.13
N GLY A 62 15.33 9.03 1.96
CA GLY A 62 16.58 8.33 1.69
C GLY A 62 16.63 6.86 2.12
N TYR A 63 15.47 6.22 2.35
CA TYR A 63 15.38 4.78 2.54
C TYR A 63 15.50 4.02 1.21
N ASP A 64 15.94 2.77 1.29
CA ASP A 64 16.03 1.91 0.09
C ASP A 64 14.66 1.39 -0.31
N TYR A 65 13.78 1.12 0.67
CA TYR A 65 12.39 0.74 0.46
C TYR A 65 11.46 1.34 1.50
N THR A 66 10.26 1.75 1.07
CA THR A 66 9.20 2.20 1.98
C THR A 66 7.93 1.37 1.75
N ALA A 67 7.57 0.58 2.76
CA ALA A 67 6.29 -0.13 2.80
C ALA A 67 5.21 0.79 3.38
N LEU A 68 4.16 1.01 2.59
CA LEU A 68 3.04 1.88 2.94
C LEU A 68 1.81 1.07 3.33
N GLY A 69 1.17 1.48 4.42
CA GLY A 69 -0.16 1.06 4.83
C GLY A 69 -1.17 2.20 4.74
N HIS A 70 -2.42 1.94 5.13
CA HIS A 70 -3.58 2.82 5.14
C HIS A 70 -4.47 2.68 3.89
N ILE A 71 -3.92 2.80 2.69
CA ILE A 71 -4.69 2.66 1.46
C ILE A 71 -4.91 1.17 1.19
N HIS A 72 -6.19 0.74 1.16
CA HIS A 72 -6.56 -0.67 0.97
C HIS A 72 -6.33 -1.16 -0.46
N LYS A 73 -6.35 -0.25 -1.44
CA LYS A 73 -6.07 -0.58 -2.83
C LYS A 73 -4.56 -0.79 -3.04
N PRO A 74 -4.12 -1.97 -3.49
CA PRO A 74 -2.70 -2.22 -3.74
C PRO A 74 -2.18 -1.49 -4.97
N ASP A 75 -0.90 -1.16 -4.94
CA ASP A 75 -0.17 -0.65 -6.10
C ASP A 75 0.25 -1.82 -7.01
N LEU A 76 -0.59 -2.20 -7.95
CA LEU A 76 -0.36 -3.37 -8.82
C LEU A 76 0.76 -3.15 -9.84
N GLU A 77 0.90 -1.93 -10.35
CA GLU A 77 1.77 -1.62 -11.50
C GLU A 77 3.08 -0.92 -11.12
N MET A 78 3.23 -0.50 -9.86
CA MET A 78 4.37 0.32 -9.47
C MET A 78 5.61 -0.50 -9.17
N LYS A 79 6.62 -0.23 -9.97
CA LYS A 79 8.02 -0.56 -9.68
C LYS A 79 8.64 0.64 -8.97
N GLY A 80 9.28 0.43 -7.82
CA GLY A 80 9.95 1.52 -7.13
C GLY A 80 10.14 1.28 -5.64
N LYS A 81 10.73 2.27 -5.00
CA LYS A 81 11.12 2.22 -3.59
C LYS A 81 9.99 2.40 -2.60
N CYS A 82 8.79 2.78 -3.06
CA CYS A 82 7.66 3.12 -2.18
C CYS A 82 6.38 2.48 -2.70
N ARG A 83 5.69 1.65 -1.87
CA ARG A 83 4.55 0.88 -2.34
C ARG A 83 3.49 0.64 -1.26
N TYR A 84 2.21 0.76 -1.63
CA TYR A 84 1.08 0.25 -0.86
C TYR A 84 0.87 -1.23 -1.16
N SER A 85 0.87 -2.06 -0.13
CA SER A 85 0.49 -3.48 -0.26
C SER A 85 -1.03 -3.66 -0.41
N GLY A 86 -1.80 -2.67 0.01
CA GLY A 86 -3.24 -2.79 0.15
C GLY A 86 -3.65 -3.63 1.38
N SER A 87 -4.92 -3.98 1.45
CA SER A 87 -5.44 -4.94 2.42
C SER A 87 -5.31 -6.38 1.89
N LEU A 88 -5.12 -7.34 2.79
CA LEU A 88 -5.01 -8.76 2.42
C LEU A 88 -6.31 -9.32 1.86
N GLU A 89 -7.44 -8.87 2.39
CA GLU A 89 -8.79 -9.15 1.94
C GLU A 89 -9.54 -7.82 1.77
N PRO A 90 -10.53 -7.71 0.86
CA PRO A 90 -11.36 -6.52 0.80
C PRO A 90 -12.15 -6.36 2.11
N THR A 91 -12.14 -5.17 2.67
CA THR A 91 -12.76 -4.85 3.97
C THR A 91 -14.18 -4.36 3.82
N ASP A 92 -14.51 -3.79 2.66
CA ASP A 92 -15.86 -3.34 2.31
C ASP A 92 -16.11 -3.44 0.79
N PRO A 93 -17.37 -3.25 0.32
CA PRO A 93 -17.71 -3.37 -1.11
C PRO A 93 -17.03 -2.36 -2.04
N ASN A 94 -16.41 -1.29 -1.51
CA ASN A 94 -15.69 -0.30 -2.31
C ASN A 94 -14.23 -0.71 -2.55
N ASP A 95 -13.74 -1.69 -1.81
CA ASP A 95 -12.41 -2.29 -2.01
C ASP A 95 -12.46 -3.21 -3.25
N ILE A 96 -12.56 -2.59 -4.44
CA ILE A 96 -12.75 -3.26 -5.71
C ILE A 96 -11.43 -3.76 -6.26
N GLY A 97 -11.46 -4.96 -6.84
CA GLY A 97 -10.33 -5.58 -7.52
C GLY A 97 -9.52 -6.53 -6.64
N LYS A 98 -8.29 -6.81 -7.09
CA LYS A 98 -7.42 -7.80 -6.44
C LYS A 98 -6.86 -7.27 -5.13
N HIS A 99 -6.88 -8.15 -4.11
CA HIS A 99 -6.25 -7.93 -2.81
C HIS A 99 -5.24 -9.04 -2.51
N GLY A 100 -4.27 -8.75 -1.64
CA GLY A 100 -3.18 -9.67 -1.36
C GLY A 100 -2.04 -8.99 -0.60
N TYR A 101 -0.82 -9.37 -0.94
CA TYR A 101 0.38 -8.83 -0.29
C TYR A 101 1.50 -8.56 -1.31
N VAL A 102 2.50 -7.83 -0.86
CA VAL A 102 3.74 -7.60 -1.61
C VAL A 102 4.84 -8.47 -1.03
N ILE A 103 5.54 -9.19 -1.88
CA ILE A 103 6.79 -9.89 -1.55
C ILE A 103 7.93 -9.24 -2.32
N GLY A 104 9.15 -9.30 -1.80
CA GLY A 104 10.30 -8.77 -2.51
C GLY A 104 11.62 -9.16 -1.89
N THR A 105 12.67 -8.76 -2.57
CA THR A 105 14.06 -8.87 -2.14
C THR A 105 14.70 -7.49 -2.10
N ILE A 106 15.66 -7.33 -1.21
CA ILE A 106 16.50 -6.14 -1.12
C ILE A 106 17.96 -6.59 -0.98
N GLU A 107 18.80 -6.18 -1.89
CA GLU A 107 20.22 -6.46 -1.88
C GLU A 107 21.00 -5.22 -2.31
N HIS A 108 21.96 -4.78 -1.48
CA HIS A 108 22.78 -3.60 -1.76
C HIS A 108 21.98 -2.34 -2.14
N GLY A 109 20.83 -2.14 -1.49
CA GLY A 109 19.91 -1.04 -1.77
C GLY A 109 19.08 -1.17 -3.06
N VAL A 110 19.22 -2.29 -3.78
CA VAL A 110 18.38 -2.64 -4.93
C VAL A 110 17.17 -3.42 -4.45
N VAL A 111 15.99 -2.95 -4.84
CA VAL A 111 14.71 -3.53 -4.39
C VAL A 111 13.92 -4.06 -5.57
N GLU A 112 13.52 -5.31 -5.49
CA GLU A 112 12.58 -5.94 -6.42
C GLU A 112 11.34 -6.38 -5.65
N THR A 113 10.16 -6.01 -6.13
CA THR A 113 8.89 -6.32 -5.46
C THR A 113 7.86 -6.85 -6.45
N GLU A 114 7.05 -7.80 -5.97
CA GLU A 114 5.92 -8.38 -6.70
C GLU A 114 4.68 -8.34 -5.83
N PHE A 115 3.52 -8.05 -6.44
CA PHE A 115 2.23 -8.19 -5.78
C PHE A 115 1.70 -9.61 -5.99
N VAL A 116 1.37 -10.28 -4.89
CA VAL A 116 0.79 -11.63 -4.89
C VAL A 116 -0.69 -11.53 -4.52
N PRO A 117 -1.62 -11.78 -5.46
CA PRO A 117 -3.04 -11.83 -5.15
C PRO A 117 -3.31 -13.06 -4.28
N ALA A 118 -3.90 -12.85 -3.10
CA ALA A 118 -4.15 -13.91 -2.11
C ALA A 118 -5.56 -13.87 -1.52
N ALA A 119 -6.33 -12.82 -1.78
CA ALA A 119 -7.69 -12.68 -1.27
C ALA A 119 -8.61 -13.79 -1.79
N ARG A 120 -9.50 -14.26 -0.91
CA ARG A 120 -10.52 -15.26 -1.26
C ARG A 120 -11.74 -14.65 -1.93
N ARG A 121 -11.91 -13.32 -1.81
CA ARG A 121 -13.03 -12.56 -2.36
C ARG A 121 -12.50 -11.42 -3.20
N GLU A 122 -13.25 -11.09 -4.23
CA GLU A 122 -13.01 -9.92 -5.06
C GLU A 122 -14.34 -9.20 -5.30
N TYR A 123 -14.38 -7.91 -5.05
CA TYR A 123 -15.51 -7.08 -5.43
C TYR A 123 -15.28 -6.51 -6.83
N LEU A 124 -16.30 -6.60 -7.65
CA LEU A 124 -16.29 -6.10 -9.02
C LEU A 124 -17.46 -5.15 -9.24
N ASN A 125 -17.23 -4.08 -9.97
CA ASN A 125 -18.31 -3.24 -10.47
C ASN A 125 -18.91 -3.87 -11.70
N LEU A 126 -20.23 -4.05 -11.71
CA LEU A 126 -20.98 -4.51 -12.86
C LEU A 126 -21.93 -3.40 -13.33
N ASP A 127 -21.60 -2.75 -14.44
CA ASP A 127 -22.43 -1.73 -15.05
C ASP A 127 -23.47 -2.40 -15.99
N ILE A 128 -24.74 -2.31 -15.63
CA ILE A 128 -25.83 -2.83 -16.44
C ILE A 128 -26.65 -1.67 -17.00
N ARG A 129 -26.65 -1.54 -18.33
CA ARG A 129 -27.54 -0.61 -19.01
C ARG A 129 -28.96 -1.17 -19.00
N VAL A 130 -29.87 -0.41 -18.42
CA VAL A 130 -31.31 -0.66 -18.42
C VAL A 130 -32.00 0.31 -19.35
N ASP A 131 -32.98 -0.20 -20.08
CA ASP A 131 -33.87 0.56 -20.96
C ASP A 131 -35.34 0.34 -20.54
N GLN A 132 -36.24 1.00 -21.21
CA GLN A 132 -37.68 0.92 -20.88
C GLN A 132 -38.28 -0.50 -21.13
N GLU A 133 -37.61 -1.32 -21.89
CA GLU A 133 -38.04 -2.71 -22.19
C GLU A 133 -37.39 -3.75 -21.27
N MET A 134 -36.51 -3.30 -20.35
CA MET A 134 -35.82 -4.17 -19.41
C MET A 134 -36.79 -4.77 -18.40
N THR A 135 -37.00 -6.10 -18.49
CA THR A 135 -37.75 -6.84 -17.47
C THR A 135 -36.85 -7.40 -16.39
N GLY A 136 -37.38 -7.66 -15.18
CA GLY A 136 -36.65 -8.30 -14.12
C GLY A 136 -35.99 -9.62 -14.51
N ARG A 137 -36.62 -10.39 -15.38
CA ARG A 137 -36.06 -11.63 -15.93
C ARG A 137 -34.83 -11.38 -16.79
N ARG A 138 -34.85 -10.38 -17.69
CA ARG A 138 -33.70 -9.98 -18.51
C ARG A 138 -32.57 -9.44 -17.68
N LEU A 139 -32.88 -8.71 -16.60
CA LEU A 139 -31.87 -8.23 -15.67
C LEU A 139 -31.15 -9.40 -14.98
N LEU A 140 -31.91 -10.37 -14.48
CA LEU A 140 -31.31 -11.56 -13.85
C LEU A 140 -30.47 -12.42 -14.82
N GLU A 141 -30.86 -12.47 -16.10
CA GLU A 141 -30.09 -13.17 -17.15
C GLU A 141 -28.73 -12.46 -17.42
N LYS A 142 -28.65 -11.13 -17.30
CA LYS A 142 -27.40 -10.37 -17.43
C LYS A 142 -26.48 -10.49 -16.21
N LEU A 143 -27.01 -10.88 -15.06
CA LEU A 143 -26.27 -11.06 -13.80
C LEU A 143 -25.70 -12.48 -13.63
N ARG A 144 -25.97 -13.39 -14.54
CA ARG A 144 -25.46 -14.77 -14.55
C ARG A 144 -24.30 -14.94 -15.52
#